data_e8b4d15f7613e52d7ca2b8aac8904bd0
#
_entry.id   e8b4d15f7613e52d7ca2b8aac8904bd0
#
_cell.length_a   1.000
_cell.length_b   1.000
_cell.length_c   1.000
_cell.angle_alpha   90.00
_cell.angle_beta   90.00
_cell.angle_gamma   90.00
#
_symmetry.space_group_name_H-M   'P 1'
#
loop_
_entity.id
_entity.type
_entity.pdbx_description
1 polymer ?
#
loop_
_entity_poly.entity_id
_entity_poly.type
_entity_poly.pdbx_seq_one_letter_code
_entity_poly.pdbx_strand_id
1 'polypeptide(L)'
;MMGWQNPDILFSPVKGYQNATLRNLAATNAGEAPLYTPDQIRDLAAHQNEESWFFDQIVRTALQQNYNLSVSGGSDKTTYMVSMGYYDQESNYVGNSDFGVQRYNFRTNVSTEVGRLKLNAILAYTRNNSVSTTGGSLEVDAARVPTYYYYKMKSEDGRYLLNDVLTEFNPLG
;
A
#
# COMPACT_ATOMS: atom_id res chain seq x y z
N MET A 1 17.99 -0.44 8.85
CA MET A 1 16.83 0.27 9.45
C MET A 1 16.93 1.81 9.41
N MET A 2 17.92 2.41 8.74
CA MET A 2 18.00 3.89 8.61
C MET A 2 17.11 4.48 7.50
N GLY A 3 16.61 3.68 6.56
CA GLY A 3 15.84 4.16 5.42
C GLY A 3 14.41 4.63 5.71
N TRP A 4 13.85 4.27 6.87
CA TRP A 4 12.49 4.65 7.25
C TRP A 4 12.40 5.99 7.99
N GLN A 5 13.52 6.57 8.38
CA GLN A 5 13.55 7.83 9.15
C GLN A 5 13.58 9.08 8.27
N ASN A 6 13.94 8.93 7.00
CA ASN A 6 13.93 10.06 6.06
C ASN A 6 13.72 9.55 4.62
N PRO A 7 12.48 9.19 4.25
CA PRO A 7 12.16 8.66 2.92
C PRO A 7 12.51 9.66 1.80
N ASP A 8 12.46 10.95 2.06
CA ASP A 8 12.76 12.00 1.08
C ASP A 8 14.20 11.94 0.57
N ILE A 9 15.13 11.47 1.37
CA ILE A 9 16.54 11.36 0.96
C ILE A 9 16.79 10.17 0.05
N LEU A 10 16.06 9.05 0.27
CA LEU A 10 16.31 7.80 -0.45
C LEU A 10 15.46 7.64 -1.71
N PHE A 11 14.29 8.26 -1.75
CA PHE A 11 13.31 8.05 -2.80
C PHE A 11 12.79 9.35 -3.42
N SER A 12 13.44 10.50 -3.15
CA SER A 12 13.03 11.76 -3.77
C SER A 12 13.33 11.70 -5.28
N PRO A 13 12.32 11.66 -6.14
CA PRO A 13 12.54 11.61 -7.56
C PRO A 13 13.08 12.96 -8.06
N VAL A 14 13.98 12.90 -9.03
CA VAL A 14 14.45 14.11 -9.70
C VAL A 14 13.31 14.71 -10.54
N LYS A 15 13.30 16.03 -10.69
CA LYS A 15 12.35 16.73 -11.56
C LYS A 15 12.48 16.31 -13.02
N GLY A 16 11.39 16.35 -13.78
CA GLY A 16 11.35 15.90 -15.17
C GLY A 16 12.39 16.57 -16.05
N TYR A 17 12.60 17.88 -15.93
CA TYR A 17 13.62 18.59 -16.69
C TYR A 17 15.05 18.15 -16.33
N GLN A 18 15.31 17.84 -15.06
CA GLN A 18 16.59 17.31 -14.61
C GLN A 18 16.82 15.89 -15.16
N ASN A 19 15.79 15.05 -15.11
CA ASN A 19 15.84 13.71 -15.69
C ASN A 19 16.14 13.76 -17.20
N ALA A 20 15.42 14.60 -17.95
CA ALA A 20 15.62 14.79 -19.38
C ALA A 20 17.04 15.29 -19.70
N THR A 21 17.57 16.22 -18.90
CA THR A 21 18.93 16.72 -19.05
C THR A 21 19.98 15.62 -18.80
N LEU A 22 19.81 14.85 -17.74
CA LEU A 22 20.70 13.73 -17.41
C LEU A 22 20.66 12.63 -18.48
N ARG A 23 19.50 12.34 -19.04
CA ARG A 23 19.36 11.37 -20.15
C ARG A 23 20.04 11.87 -21.41
N ASN A 24 19.94 13.13 -21.74
CA ASN A 24 20.68 13.72 -22.87
C ASN A 24 22.19 13.66 -22.66
N LEU A 25 22.65 13.95 -21.44
CA LEU A 25 24.08 13.83 -21.11
C LEU A 25 24.56 12.37 -21.25
N ALA A 26 23.77 11.41 -20.78
CA ALA A 26 24.09 9.99 -20.92
C ALA A 26 24.15 9.56 -22.39
N ALA A 27 23.17 9.95 -23.21
CA ALA A 27 23.18 9.68 -24.65
C ALA A 27 24.41 10.28 -25.34
N THR A 28 24.72 11.53 -25.03
CA THR A 28 25.92 12.20 -25.59
C THR A 28 27.21 11.47 -25.20
N ASN A 29 27.34 11.04 -23.95
CA ASN A 29 28.49 10.27 -23.48
C ASN A 29 28.60 8.88 -24.15
N ALA A 30 27.47 8.32 -24.58
CA ALA A 30 27.40 7.08 -25.35
C ALA A 30 27.66 7.27 -26.86
N GLY A 31 27.83 8.53 -27.33
CA GLY A 31 27.96 8.84 -28.74
C GLY A 31 26.62 8.86 -29.51
N GLU A 32 25.51 8.92 -28.79
CA GLU A 32 24.15 8.95 -29.33
C GLU A 32 23.59 10.39 -29.42
N ALA A 33 22.58 10.56 -30.24
CA ALA A 33 21.88 11.85 -30.32
C ALA A 33 21.06 12.12 -29.03
N PRO A 34 20.89 13.39 -28.62
CA PRO A 34 20.05 13.75 -27.50
C PRO A 34 18.61 13.23 -27.66
N LEU A 35 18.07 12.66 -26.58
CA LEU A 35 16.72 12.10 -26.55
C LEU A 35 15.61 13.17 -26.46
N TYR A 36 15.93 14.30 -25.84
CA TYR A 36 15.00 15.40 -25.61
C TYR A 36 15.51 16.68 -26.27
N THR A 37 14.61 17.40 -26.93
CA THR A 37 14.93 18.70 -27.50
C THR A 37 15.01 19.79 -26.41
N PRO A 38 15.68 20.93 -26.67
CA PRO A 38 15.69 22.04 -25.72
C PRO A 38 14.30 22.58 -25.37
N ASP A 39 13.35 22.50 -26.30
CA ASP A 39 11.97 22.95 -26.10
C ASP A 39 11.22 22.01 -25.15
N GLN A 40 11.40 20.72 -25.30
CA GLN A 40 10.84 19.73 -24.39
C GLN A 40 11.38 19.89 -22.95
N ILE A 41 12.68 20.17 -22.81
CA ILE A 41 13.29 20.42 -21.49
C ILE A 41 12.74 21.71 -20.88
N ARG A 42 12.52 22.76 -21.67
CA ARG A 42 11.89 24.02 -21.21
C ARG A 42 10.44 23.81 -20.77
N ASP A 43 9.68 23.03 -21.51
CA ASP A 43 8.30 22.67 -21.16
C ASP A 43 8.25 21.93 -19.81
N LEU A 44 9.10 20.92 -19.63
CA LEU A 44 9.23 20.19 -18.37
C LEU A 44 9.63 21.12 -17.21
N ALA A 45 10.52 22.09 -17.44
CA ALA A 45 10.92 23.04 -16.41
C ALA A 45 9.79 24.02 -16.04
N ALA A 46 8.97 24.43 -17.01
CA ALA A 46 7.81 25.28 -16.76
C ALA A 46 6.77 24.61 -15.87
N HIS A 47 6.57 23.30 -16.03
CA HIS A 47 5.57 22.52 -15.29
C HIS A 47 6.12 21.77 -14.06
N GLN A 48 7.35 22.08 -13.61
CA GLN A 48 8.01 21.38 -12.50
C GLN A 48 7.23 21.39 -11.17
N ASN A 49 6.34 22.34 -10.97
CA ASN A 49 5.49 22.45 -9.78
C ASN A 49 4.20 21.62 -9.89
N GLU A 50 3.87 21.15 -11.08
CA GLU A 50 2.73 20.29 -11.36
C GLU A 50 3.11 18.80 -11.33
N GLU A 51 4.41 18.54 -11.19
CA GLU A 51 4.92 17.17 -11.06
C GLU A 51 4.56 16.59 -9.69
N SER A 52 4.17 15.33 -9.70
CA SER A 52 3.96 14.57 -8.49
C SER A 52 4.52 13.15 -8.64
N TRP A 53 5.01 12.62 -7.55
CA TRP A 53 5.41 11.22 -7.53
C TRP A 53 4.18 10.35 -7.35
N PHE A 54 3.95 9.41 -8.26
CA PHE A 54 2.78 8.55 -8.23
C PHE A 54 2.68 7.71 -6.96
N PHE A 55 3.81 7.34 -6.37
CA PHE A 55 3.84 6.63 -5.09
C PHE A 55 3.08 7.41 -3.99
N ASP A 56 3.26 8.72 -3.91
CA ASP A 56 2.56 9.57 -2.93
C ASP A 56 1.06 9.66 -3.21
N GLN A 57 0.64 9.42 -4.46
CA GLN A 57 -0.76 9.45 -4.85
C GLN A 57 -1.48 8.14 -4.57
N ILE A 58 -0.77 7.01 -4.53
CA ILE A 58 -1.35 5.68 -4.32
C ILE A 58 -1.32 5.24 -2.87
N VAL A 59 -0.52 5.88 -2.01
CA VAL A 59 -0.38 5.52 -0.58
C VAL A 59 -1.21 6.46 0.29
N ARG A 60 -1.92 5.89 1.23
CA ARG A 60 -2.68 6.61 2.26
C ARG A 60 -2.37 6.07 3.64
N THR A 61 -2.69 6.85 4.66
CA THR A 61 -2.71 6.34 6.03
C THR A 61 -3.87 5.35 6.17
N ALA A 62 -3.56 4.14 6.63
CA ALA A 62 -4.52 3.09 6.88
C ALA A 62 -4.79 2.96 8.38
N LEU A 63 -6.06 2.75 8.72
CA LEU A 63 -6.46 2.49 10.10
C LEU A 63 -6.29 1.00 10.42
N GLN A 64 -5.75 0.71 11.59
CA GLN A 64 -5.68 -0.63 12.15
C GLN A 64 -6.40 -0.64 13.50
N GLN A 65 -7.30 -1.60 13.68
CA GLN A 65 -8.07 -1.77 14.92
C GLN A 65 -7.91 -3.20 15.41
N ASN A 66 -7.75 -3.35 16.73
CA ASN A 66 -7.65 -4.65 17.36
C ASN A 66 -8.40 -4.63 18.70
N TYR A 67 -9.46 -5.41 18.77
CA TYR A 67 -10.31 -5.53 19.94
C TYR A 67 -10.25 -6.96 20.47
N ASN A 68 -9.97 -7.09 21.77
CA ASN A 68 -9.92 -8.38 22.43
C ASN A 68 -10.75 -8.31 23.71
N LEU A 69 -11.62 -9.29 23.88
CA LEU A 69 -12.42 -9.46 25.08
C LEU A 69 -12.23 -10.88 25.59
N SER A 70 -11.99 -11.02 26.89
CA SER A 70 -11.93 -12.33 27.51
C SER A 70 -12.67 -12.32 28.84
N VAL A 71 -13.36 -13.42 29.11
CA VAL A 71 -14.04 -13.68 30.39
C VAL A 71 -13.61 -15.06 30.86
N SER A 72 -13.23 -15.14 32.12
CA SER A 72 -12.90 -16.42 32.75
C SER A 72 -13.56 -16.50 34.12
N GLY A 73 -13.87 -17.69 34.54
CA GLY A 73 -14.48 -17.94 35.83
C GLY A 73 -14.49 -19.43 36.14
N GLY A 74 -15.08 -19.76 37.28
CA GLY A 74 -15.22 -21.16 37.65
C GLY A 74 -15.55 -21.35 39.11
N SER A 75 -15.60 -22.63 39.48
CA SER A 75 -15.74 -23.16 40.83
C SER A 75 -14.61 -24.15 41.09
N ASP A 76 -14.60 -24.77 42.26
CA ASP A 76 -13.59 -25.80 42.61
C ASP A 76 -13.53 -26.97 41.63
N LYS A 77 -14.62 -27.26 40.93
CA LYS A 77 -14.73 -28.39 39.99
C LYS A 77 -14.79 -28.01 38.54
N THR A 78 -15.09 -26.75 38.23
CA THR A 78 -15.29 -26.32 36.83
C THR A 78 -14.62 -24.98 36.62
N THR A 79 -13.82 -24.88 35.59
CA THR A 79 -13.25 -23.63 35.14
C THR A 79 -13.58 -23.40 33.66
N TYR A 80 -13.79 -22.16 33.32
CA TYR A 80 -14.02 -21.76 31.92
C TYR A 80 -13.30 -20.50 31.56
N MET A 81 -12.96 -20.36 30.29
CA MET A 81 -12.48 -19.15 29.67
C MET A 81 -13.09 -19.00 28.29
N VAL A 82 -13.63 -17.85 28.02
CA VAL A 82 -14.14 -17.46 26.70
C VAL A 82 -13.40 -16.22 26.25
N SER A 83 -12.90 -16.23 25.04
CA SER A 83 -12.24 -15.08 24.44
C SER A 83 -12.76 -14.83 23.03
N MET A 84 -12.89 -13.55 22.69
CA MET A 84 -13.25 -13.08 21.37
C MET A 84 -12.24 -12.01 20.94
N GLY A 85 -11.89 -12.02 19.67
CA GLY A 85 -11.02 -11.02 19.07
C GLY A 85 -11.58 -10.57 17.73
N TYR A 86 -11.47 -9.28 17.48
CA TYR A 86 -11.73 -8.66 16.18
C TYR A 86 -10.50 -7.84 15.79
N TYR A 87 -9.99 -8.10 14.60
CA TYR A 87 -8.91 -7.37 13.99
C TYR A 87 -9.36 -6.87 12.63
N ASP A 88 -9.15 -5.59 12.39
CA ASP A 88 -9.44 -4.92 11.13
C ASP A 88 -8.24 -4.07 10.74
N GLN A 89 -7.78 -4.25 9.52
CA GLN A 89 -6.70 -3.48 8.94
C GLN A 89 -7.10 -3.05 7.53
N GLU A 90 -7.23 -1.75 7.34
CA GLU A 90 -7.43 -1.17 6.03
C GLU A 90 -6.16 -1.29 5.18
N SER A 91 -6.33 -1.24 3.86
CA SER A 91 -5.21 -1.08 2.94
C SER A 91 -4.63 0.32 3.01
N ASN A 92 -3.30 0.42 2.98
CA ASN A 92 -2.60 1.69 2.82
C ASN A 92 -2.56 2.18 1.36
N TYR A 93 -3.21 1.46 0.43
CA TYR A 93 -3.36 1.91 -0.95
C TYR A 93 -4.67 2.64 -1.18
N VAL A 94 -4.61 3.69 -2.00
CA VAL A 94 -5.80 4.34 -2.55
C VAL A 94 -6.43 3.38 -3.56
N GLY A 95 -7.74 3.19 -3.49
CA GLY A 95 -8.45 2.28 -4.38
C GLY A 95 -9.76 1.82 -3.77
N ASN A 96 -10.14 0.58 -3.99
CA ASN A 96 -11.36 0.03 -3.43
C ASN A 96 -11.27 0.02 -1.88
N SER A 97 -12.29 0.58 -1.22
CA SER A 97 -12.40 0.63 0.24
C SER A 97 -12.40 -0.75 0.92
N ASP A 98 -12.70 -1.80 0.13
CA ASP A 98 -12.78 -3.17 0.64
C ASP A 98 -11.40 -3.85 0.77
N PHE A 99 -10.33 -3.23 0.26
CA PHE A 99 -8.99 -3.77 0.44
C PHE A 99 -8.57 -3.72 1.90
N GLY A 100 -8.12 -4.85 2.40
CA GLY A 100 -7.68 -4.97 3.77
C GLY A 100 -7.82 -6.39 4.31
N VAL A 101 -7.70 -6.51 5.63
CA VAL A 101 -7.78 -7.78 6.35
C VAL A 101 -8.73 -7.64 7.53
N GLN A 102 -9.73 -8.48 7.58
CA GLN A 102 -10.61 -8.62 8.73
C GLN A 102 -10.50 -10.02 9.33
N ARG A 103 -10.24 -10.09 10.62
CA ARG A 103 -10.11 -11.36 11.33
C ARG A 103 -11.01 -11.39 12.56
N TYR A 104 -11.77 -12.46 12.66
CA TYR A 104 -12.61 -12.77 13.80
C TYR A 104 -12.06 -14.03 14.48
N ASN A 105 -11.82 -13.95 15.77
CA ASN A 105 -11.35 -15.06 16.58
C ASN A 105 -12.36 -15.32 17.71
N PHE A 106 -12.65 -16.59 17.93
CA PHE A 106 -13.39 -17.03 19.08
C PHE A 106 -12.69 -18.24 19.68
N ARG A 107 -12.55 -18.27 21.00
CA ARG A 107 -12.00 -19.43 21.71
C ARG A 107 -12.72 -19.62 23.02
N THR A 108 -13.06 -20.86 23.33
CA THR A 108 -13.54 -21.25 24.63
C THR A 108 -12.78 -22.49 25.13
N ASN A 109 -12.45 -22.45 26.39
CA ASN A 109 -11.84 -23.56 27.11
C ASN A 109 -12.74 -23.86 28.33
N VAL A 110 -13.11 -25.10 28.51
CA VAL A 110 -13.87 -25.55 29.67
C VAL A 110 -13.19 -26.78 30.24
N SER A 111 -12.95 -26.76 31.55
CA SER A 111 -12.43 -27.91 32.28
C SER A 111 -13.39 -28.21 33.43
N THR A 112 -13.80 -29.45 33.57
CA THR A 112 -14.69 -29.85 34.66
C THR A 112 -14.32 -31.23 35.22
N GLU A 113 -14.54 -31.42 36.50
CA GLU A 113 -14.33 -32.70 37.21
C GLU A 113 -15.68 -33.28 37.69
N VAL A 114 -15.98 -34.48 37.22
CA VAL A 114 -17.20 -35.21 37.59
C VAL A 114 -16.79 -36.56 38.24
N GLY A 115 -16.83 -36.59 39.54
CA GLY A 115 -16.35 -37.77 40.29
C GLY A 115 -14.83 -37.98 40.09
N ARG A 116 -14.47 -39.07 39.42
CA ARG A 116 -13.07 -39.41 39.08
C ARG A 116 -12.70 -39.03 37.65
N LEU A 117 -13.62 -38.46 36.91
CA LEU A 117 -13.45 -38.08 35.49
C LEU A 117 -13.11 -36.60 35.39
N LYS A 118 -12.03 -36.31 34.68
CA LYS A 118 -11.65 -34.95 34.30
C LYS A 118 -11.89 -34.74 32.81
N LEU A 119 -12.76 -33.76 32.48
CA LEU A 119 -13.13 -33.42 31.12
C LEU A 119 -12.56 -32.07 30.76
N ASN A 120 -11.90 -32.00 29.61
CA ASN A 120 -11.40 -30.74 29.05
C ASN A 120 -11.96 -30.58 27.62
N ALA A 121 -12.59 -29.45 27.35
CA ALA A 121 -13.09 -29.11 26.03
C ALA A 121 -12.48 -27.79 25.58
N ILE A 122 -11.97 -27.76 24.36
CA ILE A 122 -11.43 -26.55 23.72
C ILE A 122 -12.12 -26.44 22.38
N LEU A 123 -12.76 -25.27 22.16
CA LEU A 123 -13.29 -24.88 20.86
C LEU A 123 -12.60 -23.62 20.42
N ALA A 124 -12.08 -23.61 19.19
CA ALA A 124 -11.50 -22.42 18.59
C ALA A 124 -12.06 -22.24 17.17
N TYR A 125 -12.40 -21.02 16.85
CA TYR A 125 -12.86 -20.61 15.53
C TYR A 125 -12.12 -19.36 15.10
N THR A 126 -11.64 -19.35 13.86
CA THR A 126 -11.03 -18.18 13.24
C THR A 126 -11.60 -18.00 11.84
N ARG A 127 -12.07 -16.79 11.55
CA ARG A 127 -12.43 -16.38 10.20
C ARG A 127 -11.52 -15.24 9.78
N ASN A 128 -10.88 -15.39 8.64
CA ASN A 128 -10.04 -14.37 8.03
C ASN A 128 -10.60 -14.00 6.65
N ASN A 129 -10.97 -12.74 6.47
CA ASN A 129 -11.35 -12.17 5.19
C ASN A 129 -10.21 -11.25 4.76
N SER A 130 -9.63 -11.51 3.59
CA SER A 130 -8.57 -10.67 3.04
C SER A 130 -8.91 -10.34 1.60
N VAL A 131 -8.89 -9.07 1.28
CA VAL A 131 -9.06 -8.56 -0.07
C VAL A 131 -7.81 -7.76 -0.43
N SER A 132 -7.16 -8.14 -1.51
CA SER A 132 -5.94 -7.48 -2.00
C SER A 132 -6.01 -7.29 -3.50
N THR A 133 -5.13 -6.43 -4.02
CA THR A 133 -4.96 -6.27 -5.46
C THR A 133 -4.42 -7.56 -6.08
N THR A 134 -4.91 -7.90 -7.27
CA THR A 134 -4.45 -9.07 -8.05
C THR A 134 -3.32 -8.71 -9.04
N GLY A 135 -2.97 -7.44 -9.14
CA GLY A 135 -1.88 -6.95 -10.00
C GLY A 135 -0.51 -7.10 -9.36
N GLY A 136 0.55 -6.94 -10.15
CA GLY A 136 1.94 -6.95 -9.67
C GLY A 136 2.24 -5.93 -8.56
N SER A 137 3.49 -5.66 -8.29
CA SER A 137 3.85 -4.70 -7.22
C SER A 137 3.53 -3.27 -7.66
N LEU A 138 2.31 -2.80 -7.34
CA LEU A 138 1.85 -1.45 -7.62
C LEU A 138 2.85 -0.38 -7.14
N GLU A 139 3.50 -0.65 -6.00
CA GLU A 139 4.53 0.23 -5.46
C GLU A 139 5.75 0.38 -6.38
N VAL A 140 6.21 -0.73 -6.95
CA VAL A 140 7.38 -0.71 -7.84
C VAL A 140 7.03 -0.02 -9.14
N ASP A 141 5.84 -0.26 -9.67
CA ASP A 141 5.40 0.36 -10.91
C ASP A 141 5.19 1.86 -10.72
N ALA A 142 4.54 2.27 -9.63
CA ALA A 142 4.38 3.68 -9.29
C ALA A 142 5.72 4.40 -9.02
N ALA A 143 6.69 3.72 -8.40
CA ALA A 143 8.01 4.29 -8.15
C ALA A 143 8.86 4.46 -9.43
N ARG A 144 8.56 3.72 -10.49
CA ARG A 144 9.26 3.81 -11.78
C ARG A 144 8.72 4.87 -12.71
N VAL A 145 7.47 5.31 -12.50
CA VAL A 145 6.85 6.32 -13.35
C VAL A 145 7.48 7.68 -13.07
N PRO A 146 7.99 8.39 -14.10
CA PRO A 146 8.56 9.72 -13.94
C PRO A 146 7.51 10.72 -13.42
N THR A 147 7.95 11.63 -12.54
CA THR A 147 7.07 12.62 -11.87
C THR A 147 6.31 13.52 -12.84
N TYR A 148 6.90 13.84 -13.99
CA TYR A 148 6.29 14.70 -14.99
C TYR A 148 5.10 14.06 -15.72
N TYR A 149 4.91 12.75 -15.65
CA TYR A 149 3.72 12.12 -16.22
C TYR A 149 2.45 12.52 -15.48
N TYR A 150 2.57 12.90 -14.23
CA TYR A 150 1.41 13.30 -13.44
C TYR A 150 0.59 14.42 -14.10
N TYR A 151 1.21 15.48 -14.58
CA TYR A 151 0.48 16.54 -15.27
C TYR A 151 0.12 16.20 -16.72
N LYS A 152 0.94 15.40 -17.39
CA LYS A 152 0.68 14.95 -18.78
C LYS A 152 -0.45 13.93 -18.89
N MET A 153 -0.77 13.24 -17.80
CA MET A 153 -1.85 12.26 -17.75
C MET A 153 -3.20 12.87 -17.35
N LYS A 154 -3.29 14.19 -17.18
CA LYS A 154 -4.54 14.88 -16.91
C LYS A 154 -5.09 15.53 -18.17
N SER A 155 -6.38 15.36 -18.40
CA SER A 155 -7.13 16.16 -19.37
C SER A 155 -7.42 17.56 -18.83
N GLU A 156 -7.86 18.47 -19.68
CA GLU A 156 -8.22 19.87 -19.30
C GLU A 156 -9.30 19.91 -18.21
N ASP A 157 -10.16 18.92 -18.12
CA ASP A 157 -11.18 18.78 -17.08
C ASP A 157 -10.67 18.11 -15.78
N GLY A 158 -9.37 17.83 -15.68
CA GLY A 158 -8.71 17.29 -14.49
C GLY A 158 -8.83 15.76 -14.33
N ARG A 159 -9.39 15.05 -15.28
CA ARG A 159 -9.47 13.58 -15.24
C ARG A 159 -8.15 12.96 -15.66
N TYR A 160 -7.81 11.83 -15.06
CA TYR A 160 -6.66 11.06 -15.50
C TYR A 160 -6.95 10.36 -16.82
N LEU A 161 -6.04 10.48 -17.76
CA LEU A 161 -6.13 9.82 -19.04
C LEU A 161 -5.61 8.39 -18.95
N LEU A 162 -6.37 7.44 -19.43
CA LEU A 162 -5.87 6.10 -19.77
C LEU A 162 -4.91 6.28 -20.96
N ASN A 163 -3.68 5.86 -20.78
CA ASN A 163 -2.67 6.17 -21.76
C ASN A 163 -2.50 5.06 -22.79
N ASP A 164 -3.09 5.24 -23.96
CA ASP A 164 -2.89 4.36 -25.11
C ASP A 164 -1.55 4.58 -25.84
N VAL A 165 -0.86 5.68 -25.53
CA VAL A 165 0.34 6.13 -26.27
C VAL A 165 1.64 5.77 -25.56
N LEU A 166 1.60 5.65 -24.24
CA LEU A 166 2.75 5.22 -23.47
C LEU A 166 2.56 3.75 -23.07
N THR A 167 3.49 2.92 -23.45
CA THR A 167 3.57 1.51 -23.03
C THR A 167 3.76 1.37 -21.49
N GLU A 168 3.59 2.46 -20.76
CA GLU A 168 3.78 2.56 -19.33
C GLU A 168 2.44 2.64 -18.61
N PHE A 169 2.33 1.86 -17.56
CA PHE A 169 1.16 1.72 -16.72
C PHE A 169 0.79 3.04 -16.03
N ASN A 170 -0.49 3.45 -16.11
CA ASN A 170 -1.02 4.54 -15.31
C ASN A 170 -1.55 3.97 -13.98
N PRO A 171 -0.89 4.22 -12.84
CA PRO A 171 -1.30 3.66 -11.55
C PRO A 171 -2.60 4.26 -11.00
N LEU A 172 -3.14 5.32 -11.63
CA LEU A 172 -4.36 6.01 -11.22
C LEU A 172 -5.53 5.85 -12.22
N GLY A 173 -5.30 5.13 -13.33
CA GLY A 173 -6.28 4.85 -14.38
C GLY A 173 -6.96 3.50 -14.28
#